data_87db0f1afe8fd26c952b09c832b3ac6d
#
_entry.id   87db0f1afe8fd26c952b09c832b3ac6d
#
_cell.length_a   1.000
_cell.length_b   1.000
_cell.length_c   1.000
_cell.angle_alpha   90.00
_cell.angle_beta   90.00
_cell.angle_gamma   90.00
#
_symmetry.space_group_name_H-M   'P 1'
#
loop_
_entity.id
_entity.type
_entity.pdbx_description
1 polymer ?
#
loop_
_entity_poly.entity_id
_entity_poly.type
_entity_poly.pdbx_seq_one_letter_code
_entity_poly.pdbx_strand_id
1 'polypeptide(L)' 'MPDAAVIGATLRKLRGDLPRLTVANACGISVSALTMYETGQRVPRDEIKVKLARFYGKAVDAIFFKQDSHEM' A
#
# COMPACT_ATOMS: atom_id res chain seq x y z
N MET A 1 -3.57 -10.62 10.88
CA MET A 1 -2.85 -9.98 9.80
C MET A 1 -3.74 -9.66 8.63
N PRO A 2 -3.70 -8.46 8.08
CA PRO A 2 -4.52 -8.16 6.91
C PRO A 2 -4.04 -8.97 5.73
N ASP A 3 -4.97 -9.41 4.92
CA ASP A 3 -4.56 -10.15 3.74
C ASP A 3 -4.16 -9.21 2.60
N ALA A 4 -3.47 -9.76 1.62
CA ALA A 4 -2.92 -9.00 0.52
C ALA A 4 -4.00 -8.23 -0.26
N ALA A 5 -5.18 -8.79 -0.38
CA ALA A 5 -6.26 -8.15 -1.12
C ALA A 5 -6.75 -6.87 -0.41
N VAL A 6 -6.86 -6.93 0.91
CA VAL A 6 -7.28 -5.77 1.70
C VAL A 6 -6.22 -4.68 1.66
N ILE A 7 -4.96 -5.06 1.82
CA ILE A 7 -3.85 -4.12 1.72
C ILE A 7 -3.86 -3.44 0.35
N GLY A 8 -4.02 -4.24 -0.69
CA GLY A 8 -4.03 -3.74 -2.07
C GLY A 8 -5.16 -2.76 -2.31
N ALA A 9 -6.36 -3.08 -1.84
CA ALA A 9 -7.51 -2.20 -1.98
C ALA A 9 -7.27 -0.87 -1.27
N THR A 10 -6.66 -0.91 -0.08
CA THR A 10 -6.32 0.30 0.66
C THR A 10 -5.32 1.16 -0.10
N LEU A 11 -4.27 0.54 -0.62
CA LEU A 11 -3.25 1.24 -1.40
C LEU A 11 -3.85 1.88 -2.65
N ARG A 12 -4.69 1.14 -3.35
CA ARG A 12 -5.35 1.63 -4.55
C ARG A 12 -6.22 2.85 -4.24
N LYS A 13 -6.94 2.79 -3.14
CA LYS A 13 -7.80 3.88 -2.69
C LYS A 13 -6.97 5.11 -2.32
N LEU A 14 -5.87 4.92 -1.61
CA LEU A 14 -4.99 6.02 -1.21
C LEU A 14 -4.35 6.69 -2.42
N ARG A 15 -4.02 5.92 -3.43
CA ARG A 15 -3.43 6.49 -4.66
C ARG A 15 -4.43 7.39 -5.40
N GLY A 16 -5.71 7.05 -5.37
CA GLY A 16 -6.73 7.87 -6.02
C GLY A 16 -6.42 8.06 -7.50
N ASP A 17 -6.35 9.30 -7.93
CA ASP A 17 -6.11 9.64 -9.33
C ASP A 17 -4.65 9.80 -9.70
N LEU A 18 -3.73 9.64 -8.74
CA LEU A 18 -2.31 9.75 -9.04
C LEU A 18 -1.88 8.61 -9.96
N PRO A 19 -1.06 8.91 -10.98
CA PRO A 19 -0.50 7.83 -11.80
C PRO A 19 0.37 6.90 -10.97
N ARG A 20 0.34 5.62 -11.27
CA ARG A 20 1.22 4.66 -10.58
C ARG A 20 2.68 5.04 -10.69
N LEU A 21 3.09 5.57 -11.85
CA LEU A 21 4.47 5.98 -12.06
C LEU A 21 4.92 7.01 -11.02
N THR A 22 4.05 7.96 -10.70
CA THR A 22 4.37 9.00 -9.72
C THR A 22 4.66 8.38 -8.36
N VAL A 23 3.80 7.47 -7.91
CA VAL A 23 3.97 6.82 -6.61
C VAL A 23 5.18 5.89 -6.62
N ALA A 24 5.32 5.12 -7.68
CA ALA A 24 6.43 4.17 -7.81
C ALA A 24 7.77 4.89 -7.75
N ASN A 25 7.90 5.99 -8.49
CA ASN A 25 9.14 6.77 -8.48
C ASN A 25 9.43 7.36 -7.10
N ALA A 26 8.42 7.87 -6.44
CA ALA A 26 8.59 8.45 -5.10
C ALA A 26 9.03 7.42 -4.08
N CYS A 27 8.59 6.18 -4.24
CA CYS A 27 8.88 5.10 -3.31
C CYS A 27 10.06 4.23 -3.75
N GLY A 28 10.67 4.52 -4.89
CA GLY A 28 11.82 3.76 -5.37
C GLY A 28 11.50 2.34 -5.76
N ILE A 29 10.30 2.12 -6.30
CA ILE A 29 9.86 0.79 -6.76
C ILE A 29 9.41 0.87 -8.21
N SER A 30 9.24 -0.28 -8.85
CA SER A 30 8.73 -0.31 -10.22
C SER A 30 7.22 -0.16 -10.24
N VAL A 31 6.67 0.30 -11.35
CA VAL A 31 5.22 0.33 -11.56
C VAL A 31 4.65 -1.09 -11.45
N SER A 32 5.37 -2.05 -11.96
CA SER A 32 4.98 -3.46 -11.89
C SER A 32 4.83 -3.94 -10.44
N ALA A 33 5.79 -3.58 -9.58
CA ALA A 33 5.73 -3.94 -8.18
C ALA A 33 4.52 -3.28 -7.52
N LEU A 34 4.31 -1.99 -7.77
CA LEU A 34 3.17 -1.28 -7.20
C LEU A 34 1.85 -1.92 -7.64
N THR A 35 1.76 -2.29 -8.91
CA THR A 35 0.58 -2.96 -9.44
C THR A 35 0.31 -4.27 -8.70
N MET A 36 1.35 -5.05 -8.45
CA MET A 36 1.20 -6.31 -7.71
C MET A 36 0.73 -6.07 -6.29
N TYR A 37 1.20 -5.02 -5.65
CA TYR A 37 0.74 -4.67 -4.30
C TYR A 37 -0.74 -4.26 -4.32
N GLU A 38 -1.12 -3.43 -5.27
CA GLU A 38 -2.50 -2.94 -5.35
C GLU A 38 -3.51 -4.01 -5.74
N THR A 39 -3.07 -5.02 -6.48
CA THR A 39 -3.96 -6.09 -6.92
C THR A 39 -3.94 -7.31 -6.00
N GLY A 40 -3.21 -7.23 -4.90
CA GLY A 40 -3.18 -8.31 -3.92
C GLY A 40 -2.31 -9.49 -4.28
N GLN A 41 -1.48 -9.35 -5.31
CA GLN A 41 -0.60 -10.44 -5.72
C GLN A 41 0.65 -10.54 -4.85
N ARG A 42 0.97 -9.47 -4.14
CA ARG A 42 2.17 -9.38 -3.33
C ARG A 42 1.96 -8.44 -2.17
N VAL A 43 2.60 -8.74 -1.05
CA VAL A 43 2.64 -7.82 0.09
C VAL A 43 4.03 -7.17 0.08
N PRO A 44 4.13 -5.84 0.17
CA PRO A 44 5.45 -5.20 0.21
C PRO A 44 6.22 -5.60 1.45
N ARG A 45 7.53 -5.67 1.34
CA ARG A 45 8.36 -5.91 2.50
C ARG A 45 8.44 -4.64 3.35
N ASP A 46 8.95 -4.79 4.56
CA ASP A 46 8.86 -3.72 5.57
C ASP A 46 9.38 -2.37 5.12
N GLU A 47 10.52 -2.32 4.47
CA GLU A 47 11.07 -1.04 4.03
C GLU A 47 10.18 -0.35 3.00
N ILE A 48 9.51 -1.11 2.15
CA ILE A 48 8.60 -0.56 1.16
C ILE A 48 7.30 -0.10 1.83
N LYS A 49 6.84 -0.85 2.83
CA LYS A 49 5.67 -0.44 3.63
C LYS A 49 5.89 0.94 4.22
N VAL A 50 7.06 1.17 4.79
CA VAL A 50 7.40 2.47 5.39
C VAL A 50 7.39 3.58 4.33
N LYS A 51 7.97 3.32 3.18
CA LYS A 51 8.01 4.31 2.10
C LYS A 51 6.62 4.66 1.59
N LEU A 52 5.78 3.67 1.39
CA LEU A 52 4.41 3.89 0.94
C LEU A 52 3.59 4.65 1.98
N ALA A 53 3.70 4.26 3.24
CA ALA A 53 2.98 4.92 4.32
C ALA A 53 3.41 6.38 4.43
N ARG A 54 4.69 6.63 4.33
CA ARG A 54 5.24 7.98 4.39
C ARG A 54 4.75 8.83 3.23
N PHE A 55 4.75 8.25 2.04
CA PHE A 55 4.26 8.96 0.85
C PHE A 55 2.80 9.38 1.00
N TYR A 56 1.97 8.49 1.53
CA TYR A 56 0.55 8.77 1.70
C TYR A 56 0.21 9.50 3.00
N GLY A 57 1.21 9.77 3.84
CA GLY A 57 0.98 10.48 5.10
C GLY A 57 0.17 9.69 6.09
N LYS A 58 0.34 8.38 6.11
CA LYS A 58 -0.38 7.48 7.01
C LYS A 58 0.58 6.68 7.85
N ALA A 59 0.12 6.21 9.00
CA ALA A 59 0.90 5.29 9.80
C ALA A 59 0.97 3.94 9.09
N VAL A 60 2.07 3.24 9.24
CA VAL A 60 2.24 1.91 8.66
C VAL A 60 1.11 0.99 9.11
N ASP A 61 0.76 1.04 10.39
CA ASP A 61 -0.34 0.25 10.95
C ASP A 61 -1.65 0.47 10.23
N ALA A 62 -1.95 1.71 9.89
CA ALA A 62 -3.23 2.06 9.29
C ALA A 62 -3.42 1.41 7.93
N ILE A 63 -2.33 1.16 7.22
CA ILE A 63 -2.41 0.56 5.89
C ILE A 63 -2.21 -0.95 5.96
N PHE A 64 -1.23 -1.41 6.72
CA PHE A 64 -0.74 -2.78 6.59
C PHE A 64 -1.11 -3.71 7.73
N PHE A 65 -1.53 -3.19 8.88
CA PHE A 65 -1.77 -4.02 10.05
C PHE A 65 -3.14 -3.83 10.68
N LYS A 66 -3.80 -2.70 10.45
CA LYS A 66 -5.08 -2.43 11.02
C LYS A 66 -6.15 -2.69 10.01
N GLN A 67 -7.00 -3.63 10.29
CA GLN A 67 -8.07 -3.86 9.39
C GLN A 67 -9.33 -3.52 10.00
N ASP A 68 -9.84 -2.89 10.03
CA ASP A 68 -11.03 -2.64 10.51
C ASP A 68 -11.50 -3.13 11.67
N SER A 69 -11.66 -3.27 12.01
CA SER A 69 -12.04 -3.63 12.76
C SER A 69 -12.88 -3.78 13.56
N HIS A 70 -13.30 -3.99 13.69
CA HIS A 70 -14.06 -4.23 14.13
C HIS A 70 -14.25 -4.56 15.14
N GLU A 71 -13.99 -4.67 15.51
CA GLU A 71 -14.06 -4.98 16.22
C GLU A 71 -14.46 -5.12 16.95
N MET A 72 -14.63 -5.13 17.40
CA MET A 72 -14.84 -5.21 18.10
C MET A 72 -15.08 -5.13 18.60
#